data_d2258d7c5fe3f3d93913d99e4eca138d
#
_entry.id   d2258d7c5fe3f3d93913d99e4eca138d
#
_cell.length_a   1.000
_cell.length_b   1.000
_cell.length_c   1.000
_cell.angle_alpha   90.00
_cell.angle_beta   90.00
_cell.angle_gamma   90.00
#
_symmetry.space_group_name_H-M   'P 1'
#
loop_
_entity.id
_entity.type
_entity.pdbx_description
1 polymer ?
#
loop_
_entity_poly.entity_id
_entity_poly.type
_entity_poly.pdbx_seq_one_letter_code
_entity_poly.pdbx_strand_id
1 'polypeptide(L)'
;MQVFLDTNVFLYAVGASHPLREACAKVLRRVAEGNLDATIDSEVIQEILYVLTRRGRRLEALKLANDLTSLFPDLLAVTRDAMLGACELLERYPGLSVRDAVHIGAMLHNGLRTVVSVDSDFDEVSEIRRVDPAAI
;
A
#
# COMPACT_ATOMS: atom_id res chain seq x y z
N MET A 1 5.79 -15.97 2.34
CA MET A 1 5.33 -14.92 3.27
C MET A 1 4.65 -13.82 2.47
N GLN A 2 3.43 -13.48 2.84
CA GLN A 2 2.69 -12.43 2.16
C GLN A 2 3.17 -11.05 2.61
N VAL A 3 3.32 -10.12 1.66
CA VAL A 3 3.68 -8.74 1.94
C VAL A 3 2.53 -7.80 1.60
N PHE A 4 2.49 -6.65 2.27
CA PHE A 4 1.55 -5.58 1.98
C PHE A 4 2.22 -4.57 1.03
N LEU A 5 1.49 -4.10 0.01
CA LEU A 5 1.99 -3.08 -0.90
C LEU A 5 1.36 -1.73 -0.57
N ASP A 6 2.19 -0.74 -0.26
CA ASP A 6 1.75 0.61 -0.01
C ASP A 6 1.29 1.30 -1.30
N THR A 7 0.41 2.26 -1.18
CA THR A 7 -0.18 3.00 -2.31
C THR A 7 0.87 3.61 -3.23
N ASN A 8 1.97 4.11 -2.69
CA ASN A 8 3.01 4.75 -3.50
C ASN A 8 3.67 3.81 -4.52
N VAL A 9 3.70 2.50 -4.27
CA VAL A 9 4.22 1.51 -5.23
C VAL A 9 3.43 1.60 -6.54
N PHE A 10 2.12 1.70 -6.46
CA PHE A 10 1.24 1.82 -7.64
C PHE A 10 1.37 3.17 -8.30
N LEU A 11 1.39 4.24 -7.51
CA LEU A 11 1.46 5.61 -8.04
C LEU A 11 2.77 5.86 -8.79
N TYR A 12 3.91 5.36 -8.29
CA TYR A 12 5.18 5.45 -9.02
C TYR A 12 5.19 4.57 -10.27
N ALA A 13 4.63 3.36 -10.18
CA ALA A 13 4.64 2.42 -11.30
C ALA A 13 3.90 2.96 -12.54
N VAL A 14 2.80 3.69 -12.34
CA VAL A 14 1.95 4.23 -13.42
C VAL A 14 2.18 5.72 -13.69
N GLY A 15 3.03 6.36 -12.90
CA GLY A 15 3.26 7.80 -12.97
C GLY A 15 4.23 8.23 -14.06
N ALA A 16 4.59 9.52 -14.01
CA ALA A 16 5.60 10.09 -14.90
C ALA A 16 6.99 9.45 -14.66
N SER A 17 7.92 9.67 -15.58
CA SER A 17 9.29 9.19 -15.43
C SER A 17 9.89 9.63 -14.10
N HIS A 18 10.40 8.67 -13.34
CA HIS A 18 10.98 8.88 -12.03
C HIS A 18 11.95 7.75 -11.72
N PRO A 19 13.03 7.98 -10.95
CA PRO A 19 14.00 6.92 -10.59
C PRO A 19 13.37 5.69 -9.93
N LEU A 20 12.26 5.85 -9.19
CA LEU A 20 11.58 4.76 -8.49
C LEU A 20 10.56 4.01 -9.36
N ARG A 21 10.23 4.52 -10.55
CA ARG A 21 9.20 3.95 -11.41
C ARG A 21 9.48 2.49 -11.78
N GLU A 22 10.70 2.21 -12.24
CA GLU A 22 11.04 0.86 -12.70
C GLU A 22 11.04 -0.16 -11.56
N ALA A 23 11.57 0.20 -10.40
CA ALA A 23 11.53 -0.69 -9.23
C ALA A 23 10.10 -1.03 -8.83
N CYS A 24 9.21 -0.04 -8.77
CA CYS A 24 7.80 -0.24 -8.45
C CYS A 24 7.08 -1.06 -9.52
N ALA A 25 7.32 -0.77 -10.80
CA ALA A 25 6.75 -1.55 -11.91
C ALA A 25 7.18 -3.02 -11.86
N LYS A 26 8.43 -3.29 -11.50
CA LYS A 26 8.94 -4.64 -11.34
C LYS A 26 8.21 -5.41 -10.22
N VAL A 27 7.93 -4.75 -9.10
CA VAL A 27 7.14 -5.34 -8.02
C VAL A 27 5.78 -5.82 -8.55
N LEU A 28 5.09 -4.96 -9.30
CA LEU A 28 3.77 -5.30 -9.85
C LEU A 28 3.84 -6.43 -10.87
N ARG A 29 4.87 -6.47 -11.71
CA ARG A 29 5.08 -7.59 -12.63
C ARG A 29 5.24 -8.91 -11.87
N ARG A 30 6.03 -8.92 -10.80
CA ARG A 30 6.22 -10.12 -9.97
C ARG A 30 4.94 -10.61 -9.34
N VAL A 31 4.07 -9.69 -8.90
CA VAL A 31 2.74 -10.04 -8.39
C VAL A 31 1.89 -10.68 -9.50
N ALA A 32 1.83 -10.02 -10.66
CA ALA A 32 1.04 -10.50 -11.80
C ALA A 32 1.50 -11.88 -12.31
N GLU A 33 2.79 -12.16 -12.23
CA GLU A 33 3.40 -13.44 -12.63
C GLU A 33 3.30 -14.53 -11.56
N GLY A 34 2.77 -14.21 -10.39
CA GLY A 34 2.69 -15.15 -9.26
C GLY A 34 4.01 -15.39 -8.53
N ASN A 35 5.01 -14.53 -8.74
CA ASN A 35 6.34 -14.65 -8.15
C ASN A 35 6.49 -13.86 -6.84
N LEU A 36 5.48 -13.14 -6.44
CA LEU A 36 5.43 -12.41 -5.19
C LEU A 36 4.03 -12.51 -4.61
N ASP A 37 3.92 -13.08 -3.42
CA ASP A 37 2.65 -13.13 -2.68
C ASP A 37 2.45 -11.79 -1.97
N ALA A 38 1.52 -10.99 -2.48
CA ALA A 38 1.26 -9.66 -1.99
C ALA A 38 -0.24 -9.39 -1.87
N THR A 39 -0.58 -8.44 -1.02
CA THR A 39 -1.95 -7.92 -0.91
C THR A 39 -1.94 -6.42 -0.64
N ILE A 40 -3.12 -5.84 -0.68
CA ILE A 40 -3.41 -4.44 -0.38
C ILE A 40 -4.63 -4.38 0.53
N ASP A 41 -4.99 -3.19 0.99
CA ASP A 41 -6.27 -2.97 1.67
C ASP A 41 -7.20 -2.06 0.85
N SER A 42 -8.45 -1.93 1.29
CA SER A 42 -9.43 -1.07 0.64
C SER A 42 -9.02 0.41 0.63
N GLU A 43 -8.22 0.85 1.59
CA GLU A 43 -7.72 2.21 1.65
C GLU A 43 -6.72 2.52 0.53
N VAL A 44 -5.94 1.53 0.07
CA VAL A 44 -5.08 1.69 -1.12
C VAL A 44 -5.93 2.08 -2.33
N ILE A 45 -7.06 1.41 -2.54
CA ILE A 45 -7.97 1.73 -3.64
C ILE A 45 -8.52 3.15 -3.49
N GLN A 46 -8.95 3.53 -2.29
CA GLN A 46 -9.47 4.87 -2.02
C GLN A 46 -8.41 5.95 -2.29
N GLU A 47 -7.18 5.75 -1.83
CA GLU A 47 -6.10 6.71 -2.06
C GLU A 47 -5.77 6.88 -3.54
N ILE A 48 -5.74 5.79 -4.31
CA ILE A 48 -5.49 5.83 -5.76
C ILE A 48 -6.58 6.66 -6.44
N LEU A 49 -7.84 6.38 -6.14
CA LEU A 49 -8.98 7.13 -6.68
C LEU A 49 -8.86 8.61 -6.33
N TYR A 50 -8.55 8.92 -5.07
CA TYR A 50 -8.44 10.29 -4.59
C TYR A 50 -7.29 11.04 -5.26
N VAL A 51 -6.08 10.47 -5.24
CA VAL A 51 -4.86 11.14 -5.74
C VAL A 51 -4.95 11.38 -7.25
N LEU A 52 -5.30 10.37 -8.04
CA LEU A 52 -5.35 10.50 -9.49
C LEU A 52 -6.51 11.39 -9.93
N THR A 53 -7.66 11.34 -9.27
CA THR A 53 -8.78 12.26 -9.55
C THR A 53 -8.37 13.70 -9.28
N ARG A 54 -7.66 13.97 -8.18
CA ARG A 54 -7.16 15.32 -7.89
C ARG A 54 -6.16 15.83 -8.92
N ARG A 55 -5.44 14.92 -9.57
CA ARG A 55 -4.50 15.27 -10.67
C ARG A 55 -5.21 15.41 -12.03
N GLY A 56 -6.54 15.38 -12.07
CA GLY A 56 -7.31 15.44 -13.30
C GLY A 56 -7.29 14.15 -14.12
N ARG A 57 -6.94 13.02 -13.53
CA ARG A 57 -6.78 11.72 -14.19
C ARG A 57 -7.85 10.72 -13.71
N ARG A 58 -9.10 11.15 -13.70
CA ARG A 58 -10.21 10.36 -13.16
C ARG A 58 -10.41 9.02 -13.88
N LEU A 59 -10.33 9.01 -15.21
CA LEU A 59 -10.52 7.79 -15.99
C LEU A 59 -9.41 6.78 -15.73
N GLU A 60 -8.18 7.25 -15.58
CA GLU A 60 -7.04 6.41 -15.22
C GLU A 60 -7.18 5.89 -13.78
N ALA A 61 -7.71 6.72 -12.86
CA ALA A 61 -7.98 6.30 -11.49
C ALA A 61 -8.96 5.13 -11.45
N LEU A 62 -10.07 5.24 -12.19
CA LEU A 62 -11.09 4.20 -12.25
C LEU A 62 -10.54 2.91 -12.87
N LYS A 63 -9.77 3.04 -13.96
CA LYS A 63 -9.16 1.87 -14.60
C LYS A 63 -8.21 1.15 -13.64
N LEU A 64 -7.32 1.89 -12.98
CA LEU A 64 -6.35 1.30 -12.06
C LEU A 64 -7.06 0.66 -10.86
N ALA A 65 -8.06 1.32 -10.29
CA ALA A 65 -8.83 0.77 -9.17
C ALA A 65 -9.49 -0.57 -9.55
N ASN A 66 -10.08 -0.64 -10.74
CA ASN A 66 -10.69 -1.88 -11.23
C ASN A 66 -9.64 -2.97 -11.49
N ASP A 67 -8.51 -2.61 -12.10
CA ASP A 67 -7.42 -3.56 -12.36
C ASP A 67 -6.88 -4.14 -11.05
N LEU A 68 -6.68 -3.32 -10.04
CA LEU A 68 -6.18 -3.75 -8.73
C LEU A 68 -7.19 -4.61 -7.96
N THR A 69 -8.47 -4.27 -8.04
CA THR A 69 -9.52 -5.09 -7.43
C THR A 69 -9.55 -6.49 -8.03
N SER A 70 -9.25 -6.61 -9.33
CA SER A 70 -9.14 -7.92 -10.01
C SER A 70 -7.84 -8.64 -9.65
N LEU A 71 -6.73 -7.90 -9.55
CA LEU A 71 -5.42 -8.48 -9.24
C LEU A 71 -5.34 -8.98 -7.79
N PHE A 72 -6.06 -8.33 -6.88
CA PHE A 72 -6.10 -8.66 -5.46
C PHE A 72 -7.54 -9.04 -5.03
N PRO A 73 -8.03 -10.23 -5.42
CA PRO A 73 -9.41 -10.63 -5.09
C PRO A 73 -9.67 -10.72 -3.60
N ASP A 74 -8.62 -10.95 -2.81
CA ASP A 74 -8.69 -11.08 -1.34
C ASP A 74 -8.13 -9.85 -0.63
N LEU A 75 -8.21 -8.66 -1.25
CA LEU A 75 -7.73 -7.43 -0.60
C LEU A 75 -8.39 -7.25 0.77
N LEU A 76 -7.62 -6.67 1.69
CA LEU A 76 -8.04 -6.54 3.09
C LEU A 76 -9.08 -5.44 3.25
N ALA A 77 -10.16 -5.75 3.96
CA ALA A 77 -11.10 -4.73 4.38
C ALA A 77 -10.51 -3.90 5.53
N VAL A 78 -10.68 -2.59 5.49
CA VAL A 78 -10.39 -1.73 6.63
C VAL A 78 -11.59 -1.77 7.57
N THR A 79 -11.49 -2.65 8.57
CA THR A 79 -12.57 -2.93 9.51
C THR A 79 -12.55 -1.97 10.70
N ARG A 80 -13.61 -2.08 11.53
CA ARG A 80 -13.65 -1.37 12.82
C ARG A 80 -12.40 -1.69 13.67
N ASP A 81 -12.01 -2.95 13.75
CA ASP A 81 -10.87 -3.36 14.57
C ASP A 81 -9.54 -2.85 13.98
N ALA A 82 -9.41 -2.83 12.66
CA ALA A 82 -8.25 -2.21 12.01
C ALA A 82 -8.15 -0.71 12.34
N MET A 83 -9.27 0.00 12.37
CA MET A 83 -9.28 1.42 12.74
C MET A 83 -8.94 1.65 14.22
N LEU A 84 -9.41 0.80 15.11
CA LEU A 84 -9.01 0.87 16.53
C LEU A 84 -7.51 0.63 16.68
N GLY A 85 -6.94 -0.31 15.93
CA GLY A 85 -5.49 -0.53 15.87
C GLY A 85 -4.74 0.69 15.34
N ALA A 86 -5.28 1.36 14.33
CA ALA A 86 -4.69 2.61 13.81
C ALA A 86 -4.67 3.71 14.89
N CYS A 87 -5.73 3.85 15.68
CA CYS A 87 -5.77 4.81 16.78
C CYS A 87 -4.68 4.53 17.82
N GLU A 88 -4.47 3.28 18.18
CA GLU A 88 -3.40 2.89 19.11
C GLU A 88 -2.01 3.23 18.57
N LEU A 89 -1.79 3.00 17.27
CA LEU A 89 -0.53 3.35 16.59
C LEU A 89 -0.29 4.86 16.59
N LEU A 90 -1.34 5.65 16.34
CA LEU A 90 -1.25 7.11 16.35
C LEU A 90 -0.92 7.66 17.73
N GLU A 91 -1.39 7.02 18.80
CA GLU A 91 -1.00 7.38 20.16
C GLU A 91 0.47 7.05 20.44
N ARG A 92 0.93 5.87 19.98
CA ARG A 92 2.29 5.39 20.22
C ARG A 92 3.34 6.11 19.38
N TYR A 93 2.99 6.49 18.16
CA TYR A 93 3.90 7.10 17.19
C TYR A 93 3.37 8.45 16.71
N PRO A 94 3.67 9.55 17.43
CA PRO A 94 3.11 10.88 17.11
C PRO A 94 3.47 11.40 15.72
N GLY A 95 4.57 10.92 15.13
CA GLY A 95 4.98 11.31 13.78
C GLY A 95 4.34 10.50 12.66
N LEU A 96 3.59 9.45 12.98
CA LEU A 96 2.95 8.58 11.98
C LEU A 96 1.77 9.28 11.34
N SER A 97 1.64 9.19 10.00
CA SER A 97 0.47 9.73 9.31
C SER A 97 -0.76 8.85 9.56
N VAL A 98 -1.94 9.46 9.44
CA VAL A 98 -3.21 8.72 9.59
C VAL A 98 -3.33 7.61 8.54
N ARG A 99 -2.96 7.88 7.27
CA ARG A 99 -3.02 6.87 6.21
C ARG A 99 -2.14 5.67 6.52
N ASP A 100 -0.89 5.92 6.91
CA ASP A 100 0.04 4.85 7.24
C ASP A 100 -0.44 4.04 8.45
N ALA A 101 -0.99 4.71 9.46
CA ALA A 101 -1.57 4.05 10.62
C ALA A 101 -2.74 3.12 10.23
N VAL A 102 -3.58 3.55 9.30
CA VAL A 102 -4.71 2.74 8.81
C VAL A 102 -4.19 1.50 8.08
N HIS A 103 -3.21 1.64 7.19
CA HIS A 103 -2.60 0.50 6.51
C HIS A 103 -1.98 -0.48 7.49
N ILE A 104 -1.22 0.02 8.46
CA ILE A 104 -0.59 -0.83 9.48
C ILE A 104 -1.65 -1.52 10.34
N GLY A 105 -2.70 -0.80 10.72
CA GLY A 105 -3.83 -1.38 11.46
C GLY A 105 -4.46 -2.56 10.72
N ALA A 106 -4.72 -2.40 9.42
CA ALA A 106 -5.26 -3.46 8.57
C ALA A 106 -4.26 -4.62 8.44
N MET A 107 -2.97 -4.31 8.26
CA MET A 107 -1.92 -5.33 8.19
C MET A 107 -1.89 -6.20 9.46
N LEU A 108 -1.75 -5.56 10.61
CA LEU A 108 -1.60 -6.28 11.89
C LEU A 108 -2.85 -7.09 12.23
N HIS A 109 -4.03 -6.56 11.94
CA HIS A 109 -5.28 -7.28 12.14
C HIS A 109 -5.35 -8.58 11.32
N ASN A 110 -4.65 -8.63 10.20
CA ASN A 110 -4.59 -9.78 9.30
C ASN A 110 -3.27 -10.56 9.41
N GLY A 111 -2.46 -10.31 10.42
CA GLY A 111 -1.22 -11.04 10.67
C GLY A 111 -0.07 -10.69 9.74
N LEU A 112 -0.15 -9.57 9.00
CA LEU A 112 0.91 -9.10 8.12
C LEU A 112 1.86 -8.16 8.85
N ARG A 113 3.16 -8.36 8.63
CA ARG A 113 4.19 -7.56 9.29
C ARG A 113 5.22 -6.95 8.35
N THR A 114 5.10 -7.19 7.05
CA THR A 114 6.03 -6.65 6.05
C THR A 114 5.29 -5.78 5.06
N VAL A 115 5.74 -4.53 4.91
CA VAL A 115 5.22 -3.58 3.94
C VAL A 115 6.29 -3.25 2.89
N VAL A 116 5.91 -3.27 1.62
CA VAL A 116 6.74 -2.76 0.53
C VAL A 116 6.35 -1.32 0.29
N SER A 117 7.26 -0.40 0.53
CA SER A 117 7.02 1.03 0.41
C SER A 117 8.32 1.79 0.18
N VAL A 118 8.23 2.88 -0.57
CA VAL A 118 9.33 3.83 -0.73
C VAL A 118 9.43 4.79 0.46
N ASP A 119 8.41 4.85 1.32
CA ASP A 119 8.32 5.79 2.43
C ASP A 119 9.02 5.23 3.67
N SER A 120 10.15 5.86 4.03
CA SER A 120 10.93 5.47 5.20
C SER A 120 10.24 5.77 6.54
N ASP A 121 9.13 6.50 6.56
CA ASP A 121 8.39 6.76 7.80
C ASP A 121 7.89 5.46 8.45
N PHE A 122 7.65 4.40 7.66
CA PHE A 122 7.32 3.08 8.20
C PHE A 122 8.42 2.47 9.07
N ASP A 123 9.67 2.88 8.89
CA ASP A 123 10.81 2.34 9.67
C ASP A 123 10.72 2.67 11.15
N GLU A 124 9.94 3.71 11.52
CA GLU A 124 9.76 4.12 12.92
C GLU A 124 8.81 3.19 13.68
N VAL A 125 8.04 2.35 12.98
CA VAL A 125 7.03 1.48 13.60
C VAL A 125 7.62 0.10 13.83
N SER A 126 7.87 -0.24 15.10
CA SER A 126 8.58 -1.46 15.48
C SER A 126 7.78 -2.75 15.22
N GLU A 127 6.45 -2.67 15.10
CA GLU A 127 5.58 -3.82 14.88
C GLU A 127 5.69 -4.39 13.46
N ILE A 128 6.23 -3.61 12.52
CA ILE A 128 6.34 -3.99 11.11
C ILE A 128 7.76 -3.82 10.59
N ARG A 129 8.00 -4.39 9.40
CA ARG A 129 9.25 -4.24 8.66
C ARG A 129 8.95 -3.67 7.28
N ARG A 130 9.63 -2.59 6.92
CA ARG A 130 9.57 -2.04 5.56
C ARG A 130 10.64 -2.69 4.67
N VAL A 131 10.25 -2.97 3.44
CA VAL A 131 11.15 -3.37 2.37
C VAL A 131 11.04 -2.35 1.24
N ASP A 132 12.18 -1.84 0.79
CA ASP A 132 12.22 -0.94 -0.35
C ASP A 132 11.85 -1.72 -1.64
N PRO A 133 11.05 -1.14 -2.55
CA PRO A 133 10.70 -1.81 -3.80
C PRO A 133 11.90 -2.29 -4.62
N ALA A 134 13.03 -1.59 -4.55
CA ALA A 134 14.25 -1.99 -5.25
C ALA A 134 14.94 -3.22 -4.62
N ALA A 135 14.59 -3.57 -3.39
CA ALA A 135 15.21 -4.64 -2.63
C ALA A 135 14.41 -5.94 -2.61
N ILE A 136 13.24 -5.98 -3.22
CA ILE A 136 12.36 -7.15 -3.19
C ILE A 136 12.51 -8.05 -4.41
#